data_67a148f2e2a20157901e8a07da21c78f
#
_entry.id   67a148f2e2a20157901e8a07da21c78f
#
_cell.length_a   1.000
_cell.length_b   1.000
_cell.length_c   1.000
_cell.angle_alpha   90.00
_cell.angle_beta   90.00
_cell.angle_gamma   90.00
#
_symmetry.space_group_name_H-M   'P 1'
#
loop_
_entity.id
_entity.type
_entity.pdbx_description
1 polymer ?
#
loop_
_entity_poly.entity_id
_entity_poly.type
_entity_poly.pdbx_seq_one_letter_code
_entity_poly.pdbx_strand_id
1 'polypeptide(L)'
;MYKRQGHSVTGISFSNNFDPKSKNEVDELINAFGSVIEVSEEHLHQVTAITGSGPAFLYHVFEQYVKAGTELGLERDQVEESIRNLIIGTSKMIERSDLSMSQLRKNITSKGGTTQAGLDALSQYDIVSMFEDCLGAAVNRSMELSHKEDE
;
A
#
# COMPACT_ATOMS: atom_id res chain seq x y z
N MET A 1 9.19 -7.09 11.17
CA MET A 1 7.89 -7.26 11.83
C MET A 1 6.76 -7.58 10.84
N TYR A 2 6.70 -6.95 9.68
CA TYR A 2 5.65 -7.14 8.65
C TYR A 2 5.70 -8.51 7.94
N LYS A 3 6.86 -9.14 7.84
CA LYS A 3 7.06 -10.44 7.15
C LYS A 3 6.34 -11.63 7.81
N ARG A 4 5.77 -11.46 9.02
CA ARG A 4 5.09 -12.55 9.76
C ARG A 4 3.59 -12.63 9.50
N GLN A 5 3.04 -11.75 8.63
CA GLN A 5 1.59 -11.64 8.43
C GLN A 5 1.08 -12.47 7.24
N GLY A 6 1.96 -13.14 6.49
CA GLY A 6 1.60 -13.89 5.27
C GLY A 6 1.22 -13.02 4.07
N HIS A 7 1.37 -11.70 4.17
CA HIS A 7 1.05 -10.71 3.13
C HIS A 7 2.24 -9.82 2.79
N SER A 8 3.49 -10.34 2.94
CA SER A 8 4.65 -9.58 2.49
C SER A 8 4.65 -9.49 0.96
N VAL A 9 5.18 -8.38 0.44
CA VAL A 9 5.46 -8.24 -1.00
C VAL A 9 6.97 -8.15 -1.17
N THR A 10 7.54 -9.07 -1.94
CA THR A 10 8.98 -9.12 -2.17
C THR A 10 9.27 -8.77 -3.62
N GLY A 11 10.00 -7.68 -3.85
CA GLY A 11 10.59 -7.37 -5.15
C GLY A 11 11.82 -8.23 -5.40
N ILE A 12 11.92 -8.81 -6.58
CA ILE A 12 13.07 -9.62 -6.97
C ILE A 12 13.51 -9.26 -8.39
N SER A 13 14.81 -9.27 -8.62
CA SER A 13 15.42 -9.19 -9.94
C SER A 13 16.36 -10.35 -10.13
N PHE A 14 16.29 -10.99 -11.28
CA PHE A 14 17.20 -12.07 -11.68
C PHE A 14 18.15 -11.59 -12.76
N SER A 15 19.40 -12.00 -12.68
CA SER A 15 20.34 -11.82 -13.78
C SER A 15 19.92 -12.62 -15.02
N ASN A 16 20.31 -12.17 -16.21
CA ASN A 16 19.99 -12.83 -17.47
C ASN A 16 20.45 -14.29 -17.56
N ASN A 17 21.43 -14.69 -16.76
CA ASN A 17 22.00 -16.03 -16.74
C ASN A 17 21.52 -16.87 -15.55
N PHE A 18 20.48 -16.42 -14.83
CA PHE A 18 19.99 -17.17 -13.68
C PHE A 18 19.28 -18.45 -14.13
N ASP A 19 19.60 -19.57 -13.47
CA ASP A 19 19.05 -20.87 -13.83
C ASP A 19 17.53 -20.94 -13.57
N PRO A 20 16.70 -21.32 -14.57
CA PRO A 20 15.25 -21.39 -14.41
C PRO A 20 14.76 -22.32 -13.29
N LYS A 21 15.52 -23.40 -13.00
CA LYS A 21 15.14 -24.31 -11.90
C LYS A 21 15.35 -23.65 -10.56
N SER A 22 16.47 -22.99 -10.36
CA SER A 22 16.76 -22.22 -9.14
C SER A 22 15.80 -21.05 -8.97
N LYS A 23 15.32 -20.43 -10.07
CA LYS A 23 14.29 -19.40 -10.03
C LYS A 23 13.00 -19.92 -9.40
N ASN A 24 12.50 -21.07 -9.83
CA ASN A 24 11.28 -21.66 -9.27
C ASN A 24 11.42 -21.96 -7.76
N GLU A 25 12.59 -22.47 -7.33
CA GLU A 25 12.87 -22.74 -5.91
C GLU A 25 12.84 -21.45 -5.07
N VAL A 26 13.39 -20.36 -5.60
CA VAL A 26 13.36 -19.02 -4.95
C VAL A 26 11.94 -18.50 -4.88
N ASP A 27 11.17 -18.60 -5.96
CA ASP A 27 9.77 -18.15 -6.01
C ASP A 27 8.90 -18.94 -5.01
N GLU A 28 9.06 -20.26 -4.92
CA GLU A 28 8.36 -21.10 -3.93
C GLU A 28 8.71 -20.69 -2.50
N LEU A 29 9.98 -20.42 -2.22
CA LEU A 29 10.43 -20.00 -0.89
C LEU A 29 9.82 -18.65 -0.50
N ILE A 30 9.82 -17.66 -1.41
CA ILE A 30 9.30 -16.32 -1.12
C ILE A 30 7.76 -16.34 -1.01
N ASN A 31 7.08 -17.11 -1.85
CA ASN A 31 5.63 -17.27 -1.80
C ASN A 31 5.13 -17.88 -0.48
N ALA A 32 5.98 -18.57 0.27
CA ALA A 32 5.65 -19.03 1.62
C ALA A 32 5.45 -17.88 2.63
N PHE A 33 5.93 -16.67 2.33
CA PHE A 33 5.85 -15.49 3.20
C PHE A 33 4.92 -14.39 2.66
N GLY A 34 4.49 -14.49 1.40
CA GLY A 34 3.65 -13.48 0.73
C GLY A 34 3.73 -13.59 -0.79
N SER A 35 3.62 -12.48 -1.48
CA SER A 35 3.68 -12.41 -2.95
C SER A 35 5.05 -11.96 -3.46
N VAL A 36 5.36 -12.35 -4.69
CA VAL A 36 6.57 -11.96 -5.42
C VAL A 36 6.20 -10.97 -6.53
N ILE A 37 7.00 -9.93 -6.68
CA ILE A 37 6.95 -9.04 -7.85
C ILE A 37 8.32 -9.12 -8.52
N GLU A 38 8.38 -9.73 -9.70
CA GLU A 38 9.58 -9.73 -10.52
C GLU A 38 9.67 -8.43 -11.31
N VAL A 39 10.79 -7.74 -11.17
CA VAL A 39 11.07 -6.47 -11.87
C VAL A 39 12.52 -6.46 -12.34
N SER A 40 12.86 -5.55 -13.26
CA SER A 40 14.27 -5.24 -13.54
C SER A 40 14.93 -4.59 -12.31
N GLU A 41 16.24 -4.73 -12.17
CA GLU A 41 17.01 -4.23 -11.02
C GLU A 41 16.79 -2.71 -10.81
N GLU A 42 16.70 -1.94 -11.87
CA GLU A 42 16.44 -0.49 -11.84
C GLU A 42 15.09 -0.12 -11.18
N HIS A 43 14.13 -1.06 -11.11
CA HIS A 43 12.82 -0.86 -10.49
C HIS A 43 12.70 -1.35 -9.04
N LEU A 44 13.76 -1.92 -8.46
CA LEU A 44 13.73 -2.41 -7.06
C LEU A 44 13.52 -1.28 -6.05
N HIS A 45 14.02 -0.06 -6.34
CA HIS A 45 13.78 1.11 -5.49
C HIS A 45 12.31 1.53 -5.47
N GLN A 46 11.63 1.45 -6.62
CA GLN A 46 10.19 1.72 -6.73
C GLN A 46 9.37 0.70 -5.94
N VAL A 47 9.72 -0.61 -6.06
CA VAL A 47 9.07 -1.65 -5.25
C VAL A 47 9.29 -1.40 -3.76
N THR A 48 10.50 -1.03 -3.35
CA THR A 48 10.82 -0.68 -1.95
C THR A 48 9.98 0.50 -1.45
N ALA A 49 9.86 1.55 -2.24
CA ALA A 49 9.04 2.72 -1.89
C ALA A 49 7.56 2.35 -1.72
N ILE A 50 7.00 1.57 -2.65
CA ILE A 50 5.58 1.20 -2.66
C ILE A 50 5.26 0.20 -1.53
N THR A 51 6.07 -0.85 -1.38
CA THR A 51 5.72 -1.99 -0.52
C THR A 51 6.45 -2.00 0.81
N GLY A 52 7.70 -1.54 0.84
CA GLY A 52 8.52 -1.46 2.04
C GLY A 52 8.16 -0.26 2.92
N SER A 53 8.05 0.92 2.31
CA SER A 53 7.69 2.17 3.01
C SER A 53 6.17 2.39 3.06
N GLY A 54 5.41 1.82 2.12
CA GLY A 54 3.97 2.00 1.97
C GLY A 54 3.14 1.82 3.24
N PRO A 55 3.39 0.82 4.11
CA PRO A 55 2.66 0.68 5.36
C PRO A 55 2.72 1.92 6.25
N ALA A 56 3.90 2.60 6.31
CA ALA A 56 4.05 3.83 7.09
C ALA A 56 3.23 4.98 6.51
N PHE A 57 3.15 5.09 5.19
CA PHE A 57 2.34 6.10 4.50
C PHE A 57 0.86 5.89 4.75
N LEU A 58 0.39 4.64 4.69
CA LEU A 58 -1.00 4.30 5.01
C LEU A 58 -1.33 4.59 6.47
N TYR A 59 -0.45 4.26 7.42
CA TYR A 59 -0.66 4.60 8.83
C TYR A 59 -0.78 6.11 9.02
N HIS A 60 0.06 6.91 8.36
CA HIS A 60 -0.05 8.36 8.41
C HIS A 60 -1.41 8.87 7.88
N VAL A 61 -1.89 8.34 6.75
CA VAL A 61 -3.21 8.68 6.20
C VAL A 61 -4.31 8.30 7.19
N PHE A 62 -4.24 7.12 7.81
CA PHE A 62 -5.22 6.68 8.80
C PHE A 62 -5.19 7.52 10.08
N GLU A 63 -4.02 7.96 10.54
CA GLU A 63 -3.90 8.93 11.64
C GLU A 63 -4.62 10.25 11.33
N GLN A 64 -4.46 10.78 10.11
CA GLN A 64 -5.18 12.00 9.71
C GLN A 64 -6.70 11.74 9.62
N TYR A 65 -7.12 10.55 9.21
CA TYR A 65 -8.53 10.19 9.17
C TYR A 65 -9.12 10.12 10.59
N VAL A 66 -8.42 9.52 11.57
CA VAL A 66 -8.82 9.53 12.98
C VAL A 66 -8.95 10.97 13.49
N LYS A 67 -7.94 11.81 13.22
CA LYS A 67 -7.96 13.21 13.64
C LYS A 67 -9.18 13.95 13.08
N ALA A 68 -9.43 13.84 11.77
CA ALA A 68 -10.57 14.48 11.13
C ALA A 68 -11.92 13.95 11.66
N GLY A 69 -12.00 12.63 11.92
CA GLY A 69 -13.21 12.02 12.52
C GLY A 69 -13.48 12.51 13.94
N THR A 70 -12.44 12.75 14.73
CA THR A 70 -12.58 13.32 16.08
C THR A 70 -13.11 14.76 16.06
N GLU A 71 -12.73 15.57 15.07
CA GLU A 71 -13.25 16.93 14.89
C GLU A 71 -14.78 16.97 14.58
N LEU A 72 -15.38 15.83 14.24
CA LEU A 72 -16.83 15.71 14.10
C LEU A 72 -17.57 15.58 15.44
N GLY A 73 -16.87 15.61 16.57
CA GLY A 73 -17.44 15.60 17.91
C GLY A 73 -17.61 14.23 18.55
N LEU A 74 -17.00 13.19 17.99
CA LEU A 74 -16.93 11.87 18.60
C LEU A 74 -15.68 11.74 19.48
N GLU A 75 -15.76 10.89 20.50
CA GLU A 75 -14.61 10.55 21.33
C GLU A 75 -13.51 9.87 20.50
N ARG A 76 -12.25 10.28 20.71
CA ARG A 76 -11.11 9.81 19.93
C ARG A 76 -10.98 8.29 19.90
N ASP A 77 -11.14 7.62 21.03
CA ASP A 77 -11.00 6.17 21.14
C ASP A 77 -12.08 5.45 20.30
N GLN A 78 -13.30 5.98 20.30
CA GLN A 78 -14.40 5.45 19.46
C GLN A 78 -14.12 5.63 17.98
N VAL A 79 -13.57 6.77 17.57
CA VAL A 79 -13.17 7.03 16.18
C VAL A 79 -12.05 6.11 15.76
N GLU A 80 -11.00 5.96 16.58
CA GLU A 80 -9.86 5.11 16.29
C GLU A 80 -10.27 3.64 16.16
N GLU A 81 -11.10 3.13 17.06
CA GLU A 81 -11.62 1.76 16.99
C GLU A 81 -12.48 1.55 15.74
N SER A 82 -13.34 2.51 15.43
CA SER A 82 -14.20 2.47 14.23
C SER A 82 -13.38 2.43 12.95
N ILE A 83 -12.37 3.29 12.82
CA ILE A 83 -11.49 3.34 11.65
C ILE A 83 -10.65 2.07 11.55
N ARG A 84 -10.12 1.53 12.66
CA ARG A 84 -9.41 0.27 12.68
C ARG A 84 -10.27 -0.88 12.13
N ASN A 85 -11.52 -0.99 12.60
CA ASN A 85 -12.45 -2.00 12.11
C ASN A 85 -12.84 -1.79 10.65
N LEU A 86 -12.99 -0.54 10.20
CA LEU A 86 -13.23 -0.18 8.80
C LEU A 86 -12.06 -0.65 7.91
N ILE A 87 -10.82 -0.38 8.29
CA ILE A 87 -9.62 -0.79 7.55
C ILE A 87 -9.56 -2.31 7.42
N ILE A 88 -9.76 -3.04 8.53
CA ILE A 88 -9.78 -4.51 8.55
C ILE A 88 -10.89 -5.04 7.64
N GLY A 89 -12.08 -4.49 7.73
CA GLY A 89 -13.22 -4.89 6.89
C GLY A 89 -12.97 -4.64 5.42
N THR A 90 -12.44 -3.47 5.07
CA THR A 90 -12.13 -3.09 3.70
C THR A 90 -11.02 -3.96 3.10
N SER A 91 -9.95 -4.24 3.87
CA SER A 91 -8.88 -5.13 3.40
C SER A 91 -9.37 -6.56 3.13
N LYS A 92 -10.26 -7.09 3.97
CA LYS A 92 -10.89 -8.39 3.72
C LYS A 92 -11.79 -8.40 2.48
N MET A 93 -12.44 -7.29 2.16
CA MET A 93 -13.22 -7.18 0.93
C MET A 93 -12.32 -7.18 -0.31
N ILE A 94 -11.17 -6.52 -0.24
CA ILE A 94 -10.16 -6.54 -1.30
C ILE A 94 -9.61 -7.96 -1.49
N GLU A 95 -9.23 -8.64 -0.40
CA GLU A 95 -8.67 -9.99 -0.41
C GLU A 95 -9.62 -11.03 -1.04
N ARG A 96 -10.93 -10.89 -0.81
CA ARG A 96 -11.96 -11.86 -1.22
C ARG A 96 -12.64 -11.54 -2.55
N SER A 97 -12.21 -10.51 -3.23
CA SER A 97 -12.88 -10.00 -4.43
C SER A 97 -11.91 -9.86 -5.59
N ASP A 98 -12.32 -10.33 -6.76
CA ASP A 98 -11.62 -10.12 -8.03
C ASP A 98 -11.90 -8.73 -8.64
N LEU A 99 -12.72 -7.91 -7.98
CA LEU A 99 -13.07 -6.57 -8.45
C LEU A 99 -11.93 -5.58 -8.22
N SER A 100 -11.75 -4.66 -9.17
CA SER A 100 -10.81 -3.55 -8.97
C SER A 100 -11.25 -2.63 -7.82
N MET A 101 -10.29 -1.91 -7.22
CA MET A 101 -10.58 -0.89 -6.18
C MET A 101 -11.65 0.10 -6.62
N SER A 102 -11.64 0.48 -7.91
CA SER A 102 -12.64 1.37 -8.49
C SER A 102 -14.04 0.76 -8.51
N GLN A 103 -14.15 -0.54 -8.83
CA GLN A 103 -15.43 -1.25 -8.83
C GLN A 103 -15.96 -1.44 -7.42
N LEU A 104 -15.10 -1.83 -6.46
CA LEU A 104 -15.47 -1.92 -5.04
C LEU A 104 -16.01 -0.58 -4.53
N ARG A 105 -15.32 0.53 -4.82
CA ARG A 105 -15.79 1.87 -4.48
C ARG A 105 -17.15 2.20 -5.09
N LYS A 106 -17.34 1.90 -6.38
CA LYS A 106 -18.63 2.15 -7.07
C LYS A 106 -19.78 1.37 -6.42
N ASN A 107 -19.54 0.13 -6.01
CA ASN A 107 -20.57 -0.74 -5.43
C ASN A 107 -21.14 -0.22 -4.09
N ILE A 108 -20.34 0.56 -3.34
CA ILE A 108 -20.75 1.18 -2.07
C ILE A 108 -21.16 2.65 -2.20
N THR A 109 -21.20 3.18 -3.43
CA THR A 109 -21.50 4.58 -3.70
C THR A 109 -22.88 4.69 -4.37
N SER A 110 -23.90 4.99 -3.58
CA SER A 110 -25.24 5.27 -4.11
C SER A 110 -25.35 6.71 -4.62
N LYS A 111 -26.09 6.90 -5.71
CA LYS A 111 -26.34 8.22 -6.29
C LYS A 111 -27.03 9.14 -5.29
N GLY A 112 -26.44 10.30 -5.02
CA GLY A 112 -26.96 11.29 -4.07
C GLY A 112 -26.82 10.91 -2.60
N GLY A 113 -26.11 9.83 -2.28
CA GLY A 113 -25.85 9.39 -0.91
C GLY A 113 -24.66 10.11 -0.26
N THR A 114 -24.45 9.85 1.03
CA THR A 114 -23.36 10.44 1.83
C THR A 114 -21.99 10.08 1.27
N THR A 115 -21.83 8.85 0.78
CA THR A 115 -20.58 8.39 0.15
C THR A 115 -20.25 9.21 -1.10
N GLN A 116 -21.25 9.48 -1.96
CA GLN A 116 -21.05 10.31 -3.15
C GLN A 116 -20.62 11.72 -2.75
N ALA A 117 -21.31 12.36 -1.81
CA ALA A 117 -20.97 13.71 -1.35
C ALA A 117 -19.54 13.78 -0.77
N GLY A 118 -19.13 12.77 0.00
CA GLY A 118 -17.76 12.67 0.51
C GLY A 118 -16.71 12.49 -0.59
N LEU A 119 -16.99 11.66 -1.59
CA LEU A 119 -16.10 11.47 -2.74
C LEU A 119 -15.99 12.73 -3.61
N ASP A 120 -17.08 13.46 -3.78
CA ASP A 120 -17.09 14.74 -4.52
C ASP A 120 -16.20 15.78 -3.80
N ALA A 121 -16.26 15.86 -2.47
CA ALA A 121 -15.37 16.70 -1.68
C ALA A 121 -13.91 16.23 -1.79
N LEU A 122 -13.64 14.93 -1.70
CA LEU A 122 -12.31 14.34 -1.80
C LEU A 122 -11.66 14.59 -3.17
N SER A 123 -12.48 14.63 -4.24
CA SER A 123 -12.02 14.88 -5.60
C SER A 123 -11.49 16.30 -5.85
N GLN A 124 -11.70 17.24 -4.92
CA GLN A 124 -11.11 18.58 -4.98
C GLN A 124 -9.61 18.61 -4.64
N TYR A 125 -9.08 17.52 -4.10
CA TYR A 125 -7.68 17.38 -3.74
C TYR A 125 -6.96 16.47 -4.72
N ASP A 126 -5.78 16.87 -5.15
CA ASP A 126 -4.91 16.04 -5.99
C ASP A 126 -4.15 15.01 -5.16
N ILE A 127 -4.84 13.91 -4.84
CA ILE A 127 -4.29 12.81 -4.06
C ILE A 127 -3.19 12.07 -4.83
N VAL A 128 -3.27 12.05 -6.16
CA VAL A 128 -2.26 11.40 -7.01
C VAL A 128 -0.93 12.12 -6.85
N SER A 129 -0.89 13.44 -7.06
CA SER A 129 0.34 14.24 -6.89
C SER A 129 0.91 14.13 -5.48
N MET A 130 0.06 14.08 -4.44
CA MET A 130 0.53 13.87 -3.07
C MET A 130 1.28 12.53 -2.92
N PHE A 131 0.77 11.44 -3.51
CA PHE A 131 1.46 10.15 -3.46
C PHE A 131 2.67 10.09 -4.39
N GLU A 132 2.66 10.77 -5.54
CA GLU A 132 3.82 10.89 -6.44
C GLU A 132 5.00 11.54 -5.71
N ASP A 133 4.79 12.65 -5.01
CA ASP A 133 5.82 13.31 -4.19
C ASP A 133 6.35 12.40 -3.08
N CYS A 134 5.43 11.73 -2.37
CA CYS A 134 5.78 10.83 -1.28
C CYS A 134 6.62 9.63 -1.76
N LEU A 135 6.18 8.97 -2.81
CA LEU A 135 6.87 7.81 -3.40
C LEU A 135 8.18 8.24 -4.05
N GLY A 136 8.21 9.37 -4.76
CA GLY A 136 9.42 9.93 -5.36
C GLY A 136 10.51 10.21 -4.32
N ALA A 137 10.15 10.82 -3.20
CA ALA A 137 11.08 11.06 -2.09
C ALA A 137 11.63 9.74 -1.51
N ALA A 138 10.79 8.72 -1.37
CA ALA A 138 11.21 7.40 -0.87
C ALA A 138 12.14 6.67 -1.85
N VAL A 139 11.86 6.74 -3.16
CA VAL A 139 12.73 6.19 -4.22
C VAL A 139 14.09 6.86 -4.18
N ASN A 140 14.14 8.19 -4.19
CA ASN A 140 15.39 8.94 -4.15
C ASN A 140 16.23 8.55 -2.92
N ARG A 141 15.58 8.45 -1.76
CA ARG A 141 16.27 8.05 -0.53
C ARG A 141 16.79 6.61 -0.58
N SER A 142 16.04 5.70 -1.19
CA SER A 142 16.47 4.31 -1.40
C SER A 142 17.72 4.23 -2.28
N MET A 143 17.77 5.02 -3.36
CA MET A 143 18.95 5.13 -4.24
C MET A 143 20.17 5.69 -3.51
N GLU A 144 20.01 6.76 -2.71
CA GLU A 144 21.11 7.33 -1.91
C GLU A 144 21.71 6.33 -0.91
N LEU A 145 20.86 5.47 -0.34
CA LEU A 145 21.33 4.47 0.63
C LEU A 145 22.12 3.34 -0.02
N SER A 146 21.72 2.90 -1.22
CA SER A 146 22.45 1.86 -1.94
C SER A 146 23.86 2.32 -2.36
N HIS A 147 24.02 3.58 -2.77
CA HIS A 147 25.35 4.12 -3.12
C HIS A 147 26.32 4.27 -1.94
N LYS A 148 25.82 4.31 -0.70
CA LYS A 148 26.66 4.39 0.51
C LYS A 148 27.18 3.05 1.00
N GLU A 149 26.59 1.95 0.54
CA GLU A 149 27.06 0.60 0.90
C GLU A 149 28.18 0.13 -0.05
N ASP A 150 28.40 0.84 -1.15
CA ASP A 150 29.48 0.56 -2.14
C ASP A 150 30.81 1.30 -1.84
N GLU A 151 30.85 2.16 -0.81
CA GLU A 151 32.06 2.86 -0.30
C GLU A 151 32.62 2.16 0.95
#